data_b220b3324145cfbc1cc7f64d165c55a1
#
_entry.id   b220b3324145cfbc1cc7f64d165c55a1
#
_cell.length_a   1.000
_cell.length_b   1.000
_cell.length_c   1.000
_cell.angle_alpha   90.00
_cell.angle_beta   90.00
_cell.angle_gamma   90.00
#
_symmetry.space_group_name_H-M   'P 1'
#
loop_
_entity.id
_entity.type
_entity.pdbx_description
1 polymer ?
#
loop_
_entity_poly.entity_id
_entity_poly.type
_entity_poly.pdbx_seq_one_letter_code
_entity_poly.pdbx_strand_id
1 'polypeptide(L)'
;MDVKQLRYFVAIAQQGSLSAAARRLHVVQPALSQALAALETELGTPLFTRGPTGVVPTTSGTELLHHALAILRQIDRAKAAIQSTLDTASGPVRIGILHSAAPVACAPLFTRLRQEAPGIQPQLVVGYSDALAQRLRRGELDLAMLVLASDERGESDAHLYEENICLVTPASHAGGTPPLELPSLQDFPLLLSMAQPLHQSLLALAQARKLRLNIMGGVEDISSLLLLCEAGQFSTLLPEGLAGTLTRGTSLVVRRIAHPAFSRRVVVRACPDLPKSHAVIAAERIMKATLASQA
;
A
#
# COMPACT_ATOMS: atom_id res chain seq x y z
N MET A 1 10.35 -27.26 14.09
CA MET A 1 10.15 -25.79 14.04
C MET A 1 9.02 -25.40 14.99
N ASP A 2 9.28 -24.49 15.92
CA ASP A 2 8.30 -24.02 16.90
C ASP A 2 8.17 -22.49 16.89
N VAL A 3 7.16 -21.97 17.60
CA VAL A 3 6.84 -20.54 17.66
C VAL A 3 7.99 -19.72 18.27
N LYS A 4 8.72 -20.27 19.22
CA LYS A 4 9.84 -19.62 19.88
C LYS A 4 11.02 -19.49 18.92
N GLN A 5 11.32 -20.54 18.15
CA GLN A 5 12.34 -20.53 17.11
C GLN A 5 12.01 -19.49 16.03
N LEU A 6 10.75 -19.41 15.58
CA LEU A 6 10.32 -18.39 14.61
C LEU A 6 10.48 -16.96 15.15
N ARG A 7 10.13 -16.71 16.42
CA ARG A 7 10.34 -15.41 17.06
C ARG A 7 11.81 -15.02 17.13
N TYR A 8 12.66 -15.96 17.46
CA TYR A 8 14.11 -15.76 17.52
C TYR A 8 14.69 -15.46 16.14
N PHE A 9 14.32 -16.26 15.16
CA PHE A 9 14.73 -16.05 13.77
C PHE A 9 14.31 -14.66 13.24
N VAL A 10 13.06 -14.27 13.43
CA VAL A 10 12.55 -12.94 13.00
C VAL A 10 13.30 -11.80 13.71
N ALA A 11 13.57 -11.94 15.01
CA ALA A 11 14.32 -10.92 15.76
C ALA A 11 15.77 -10.78 15.24
N ILE A 12 16.44 -11.89 14.90
CA ILE A 12 17.77 -11.87 14.30
C ILE A 12 17.74 -11.15 12.96
N ALA A 13 16.78 -11.51 12.09
CA ALA A 13 16.64 -10.89 10.76
C ALA A 13 16.40 -9.37 10.84
N GLN A 14 15.57 -8.93 11.80
CA GLN A 14 15.25 -7.51 11.99
C GLN A 14 16.41 -6.69 12.60
N GLN A 15 17.21 -7.30 13.47
CA GLN A 15 18.31 -6.61 14.14
C GLN A 15 19.64 -6.70 13.37
N GLY A 16 19.77 -7.61 12.41
CA GLY A 16 21.04 -7.86 11.72
C GLY A 16 22.17 -8.36 12.63
N SER A 17 21.86 -8.72 13.91
CA SER A 17 22.84 -9.11 14.91
C SER A 17 22.23 -10.03 15.96
N LEU A 18 22.89 -11.17 16.23
CA LEU A 18 22.45 -12.10 17.28
C LEU A 18 22.48 -11.44 18.67
N SER A 19 23.52 -10.66 18.96
CA SER A 19 23.64 -9.99 20.26
C SER A 19 22.57 -8.92 20.46
N ALA A 20 22.23 -8.15 19.40
CA ALA A 20 21.15 -7.16 19.47
C ALA A 20 19.79 -7.84 19.60
N ALA A 21 19.53 -8.91 18.86
CA ALA A 21 18.31 -9.70 18.96
C ALA A 21 18.15 -10.33 20.36
N ALA A 22 19.23 -10.87 20.94
CA ALA A 22 19.21 -11.44 22.28
C ALA A 22 18.85 -10.40 23.35
N ARG A 23 19.43 -9.20 23.28
CA ARG A 23 19.06 -8.07 24.16
C ARG A 23 17.60 -7.68 24.02
N ARG A 24 17.10 -7.56 22.77
CA ARG A 24 15.69 -7.20 22.51
C ARG A 24 14.70 -8.22 23.06
N LEU A 25 15.08 -9.51 23.03
CA LEU A 25 14.23 -10.61 23.50
C LEU A 25 14.45 -10.96 24.99
N HIS A 26 15.35 -10.25 25.67
CA HIS A 26 15.72 -10.51 27.06
C HIS A 26 16.20 -11.97 27.29
N VAL A 27 17.01 -12.49 26.37
CA VAL A 27 17.60 -13.83 26.44
C VAL A 27 19.12 -13.78 26.30
N VAL A 28 19.81 -14.84 26.72
CA VAL A 28 21.26 -14.96 26.51
C VAL A 28 21.55 -15.36 25.05
N GLN A 29 22.58 -14.75 24.45
CA GLN A 29 22.95 -14.98 23.06
C GLN A 29 23.21 -16.47 22.70
N PRO A 30 23.85 -17.31 23.56
CA PRO A 30 24.04 -18.74 23.28
C PRO A 30 22.71 -19.47 23.04
N ALA A 31 21.65 -19.18 23.81
CA ALA A 31 20.34 -19.81 23.61
C ALA A 31 19.72 -19.45 22.24
N LEU A 32 19.89 -18.20 21.81
CA LEU A 32 19.45 -17.72 20.52
C LEU A 32 20.22 -18.43 19.37
N SER A 33 21.55 -18.54 19.54
CA SER A 33 22.42 -19.20 18.55
C SER A 33 22.09 -20.69 18.42
N GLN A 34 21.84 -21.37 19.54
CA GLN A 34 21.48 -22.79 19.57
C GLN A 34 20.11 -23.03 18.92
N ALA A 35 19.12 -22.17 19.21
CA ALA A 35 17.80 -22.28 18.60
C ALA A 35 17.84 -22.04 17.08
N LEU A 36 18.68 -21.09 16.61
CA LEU A 36 18.90 -20.86 15.19
C LEU A 36 19.56 -22.09 14.53
N ALA A 37 20.64 -22.62 15.13
CA ALA A 37 21.32 -23.81 14.59
C ALA A 37 20.38 -25.04 14.51
N ALA A 38 19.53 -25.24 15.52
CA ALA A 38 18.52 -26.30 15.49
C ALA A 38 17.51 -26.11 14.35
N LEU A 39 17.07 -24.86 14.11
CA LEU A 39 16.15 -24.54 13.01
C LEU A 39 16.80 -24.75 11.63
N GLU A 40 18.05 -24.31 11.46
CA GLU A 40 18.82 -24.54 10.21
C GLU A 40 19.08 -26.05 9.95
N THR A 41 19.35 -26.80 11.01
CA THR A 41 19.51 -28.26 10.93
C THR A 41 18.20 -28.95 10.52
N GLU A 42 17.07 -28.56 11.11
CA GLU A 42 15.75 -29.10 10.77
C GLU A 42 15.34 -28.80 9.32
N LEU A 43 15.67 -27.60 8.83
CA LEU A 43 15.34 -27.16 7.48
C LEU A 43 16.39 -27.57 6.43
N GLY A 44 17.54 -28.09 6.86
CA GLY A 44 18.62 -28.55 5.99
C GLY A 44 19.32 -27.46 5.21
N THR A 45 19.17 -26.19 5.60
CA THR A 45 19.75 -25.05 4.88
C THR A 45 20.12 -23.90 5.83
N PRO A 46 21.23 -23.17 5.59
CA PRO A 46 21.55 -21.99 6.37
C PRO A 46 20.57 -20.86 6.06
N LEU A 47 20.10 -20.21 7.10
CA LEU A 47 19.13 -19.11 7.01
C LEU A 47 19.80 -17.73 7.05
N PHE A 48 21.04 -17.65 7.56
CA PHE A 48 21.82 -16.44 7.59
C PHE A 48 23.24 -16.65 7.06
N THR A 49 23.78 -15.61 6.41
CA THR A 49 25.21 -15.46 6.15
C THR A 49 25.78 -14.48 7.17
N ARG A 50 27.02 -14.76 7.64
CA ARG A 50 27.79 -13.87 8.53
C ARG A 50 28.71 -13.00 7.72
N GLY A 51 28.69 -11.69 7.97
CA GLY A 51 29.55 -10.72 7.34
C GLY A 51 30.17 -9.75 8.36
N PRO A 52 31.08 -8.85 7.94
CA PRO A 52 31.71 -7.86 8.80
C PRO A 52 30.70 -6.92 9.51
N THR A 53 29.55 -6.72 8.89
CA THR A 53 28.48 -5.82 9.38
C THR A 53 27.41 -6.56 10.19
N GLY A 54 27.55 -7.86 10.43
CA GLY A 54 26.56 -8.66 11.16
C GLY A 54 26.05 -9.89 10.40
N VAL A 55 24.75 -10.17 10.52
CA VAL A 55 24.11 -11.31 9.84
C VAL A 55 23.03 -10.83 8.87
N VAL A 56 23.02 -11.43 7.67
CA VAL A 56 22.06 -11.10 6.62
C VAL A 56 21.32 -12.39 6.23
N PRO A 57 19.99 -12.37 6.07
CA PRO A 57 19.25 -13.54 5.61
C PRO A 57 19.75 -14.04 4.24
N THR A 58 19.86 -15.35 4.09
CA THR A 58 20.04 -16.02 2.80
C THR A 58 18.74 -15.93 1.97
N THR A 59 18.73 -16.45 0.75
CA THR A 59 17.49 -16.60 -0.04
C THR A 59 16.46 -17.42 0.73
N SER A 60 16.86 -18.57 1.30
CA SER A 60 16.01 -19.40 2.15
C SER A 60 15.59 -18.68 3.43
N GLY A 61 16.47 -17.88 4.03
CA GLY A 61 16.18 -17.04 5.18
C GLY A 61 15.15 -15.95 4.84
N THR A 62 15.24 -15.33 3.68
CA THR A 62 14.27 -14.33 3.23
C THR A 62 12.89 -14.95 3.03
N GLU A 63 12.83 -16.13 2.42
CA GLU A 63 11.57 -16.87 2.24
C GLU A 63 10.97 -17.27 3.59
N LEU A 64 11.77 -17.86 4.47
CA LEU A 64 11.30 -18.18 5.82
C LEU A 64 10.85 -16.95 6.60
N LEU A 65 11.48 -15.78 6.42
CA LEU A 65 11.09 -14.55 7.10
C LEU A 65 9.66 -14.14 6.77
N HIS A 66 9.26 -14.26 5.50
CA HIS A 66 7.90 -13.99 5.08
C HIS A 66 6.90 -14.93 5.76
N HIS A 67 7.17 -16.24 5.73
CA HIS A 67 6.32 -17.23 6.38
C HIS A 67 6.28 -17.10 7.89
N ALA A 68 7.43 -16.91 8.53
CA ALA A 68 7.52 -16.73 9.98
C ALA A 68 6.72 -15.53 10.48
N LEU A 69 6.81 -14.40 9.79
CA LEU A 69 6.01 -13.22 10.09
C LEU A 69 4.50 -13.48 9.92
N ALA A 70 4.09 -14.23 8.92
CA ALA A 70 2.68 -14.61 8.70
C ALA A 70 2.17 -15.52 9.83
N ILE A 71 2.93 -16.56 10.20
CA ILE A 71 2.58 -17.51 11.27
C ILE A 71 2.46 -16.79 12.61
N LEU A 72 3.45 -15.97 12.97
CA LEU A 72 3.44 -15.25 14.24
C LEU A 72 2.23 -14.29 14.32
N ARG A 73 1.89 -13.62 13.23
CA ARG A 73 0.69 -12.79 13.16
C ARG A 73 -0.59 -13.59 13.34
N GLN A 74 -0.67 -14.79 12.77
CA GLN A 74 -1.84 -15.66 12.94
C GLN A 74 -2.04 -16.06 14.40
N ILE A 75 -0.95 -16.36 15.11
CA ILE A 75 -1.00 -16.65 16.54
C ILE A 75 -1.52 -15.45 17.33
N ASP A 76 -1.02 -14.25 17.02
CA ASP A 76 -1.45 -13.03 17.71
C ASP A 76 -2.93 -12.69 17.40
N ARG A 77 -3.39 -12.93 16.15
CA ARG A 77 -4.81 -12.81 15.78
C ARG A 77 -5.69 -13.81 16.50
N ALA A 78 -5.28 -15.07 16.59
CA ALA A 78 -6.04 -16.09 17.31
C ALA A 78 -6.21 -15.71 18.79
N LYS A 79 -5.14 -15.22 19.43
CA LYS A 79 -5.22 -14.71 20.81
C LYS A 79 -6.17 -13.53 20.95
N ALA A 80 -6.08 -12.55 20.05
CA ALA A 80 -6.96 -11.39 20.04
C ALA A 80 -8.43 -11.78 19.81
N ALA A 81 -8.70 -12.74 18.93
CA ALA A 81 -10.05 -13.22 18.65
C ALA A 81 -10.70 -13.89 19.88
N ILE A 82 -9.90 -14.61 20.67
CA ILE A 82 -10.38 -15.26 21.90
C ILE A 82 -10.56 -14.23 23.03
N GLN A 83 -9.69 -13.22 23.09
CA GLN A 83 -9.75 -12.17 24.13
C GLN A 83 -10.82 -11.11 23.86
N SER A 84 -11.24 -10.92 22.60
CA SER A 84 -12.36 -10.05 22.27
C SER A 84 -13.65 -10.71 22.73
N THR A 85 -14.14 -10.38 23.92
CA THR A 85 -15.52 -10.62 24.31
C THR A 85 -16.44 -10.06 23.23
N LEU A 86 -17.52 -10.76 22.93
CA LEU A 86 -18.41 -10.65 21.75
C LEU A 86 -18.89 -9.24 21.34
N ASP A 87 -18.66 -8.20 22.13
CA ASP A 87 -19.24 -6.87 21.90
C ASP A 87 -18.24 -5.74 21.58
N THR A 88 -16.93 -5.94 21.67
CA THR A 88 -15.98 -4.86 21.39
C THR A 88 -14.93 -5.24 20.36
N ALA A 89 -15.02 -4.60 19.19
CA ALA A 89 -13.98 -4.69 18.16
C ALA A 89 -12.66 -4.11 18.70
N SER A 90 -11.70 -4.97 19.03
CA SER A 90 -10.42 -4.56 19.62
C SER A 90 -9.22 -5.34 19.04
N GLY A 91 -8.03 -4.73 19.12
CA GLY A 91 -6.78 -5.32 18.67
C GLY A 91 -6.18 -4.67 17.43
N PRO A 92 -4.99 -5.15 16.99
CA PRO A 92 -4.28 -4.59 15.86
C PRO A 92 -4.96 -4.95 14.53
N VAL A 93 -5.10 -3.96 13.63
CA VAL A 93 -5.56 -4.16 12.25
C VAL A 93 -4.59 -3.47 11.30
N ARG A 94 -4.01 -4.23 10.36
CA ARG A 94 -3.08 -3.73 9.35
C ARG A 94 -3.81 -3.45 8.06
N ILE A 95 -3.79 -2.19 7.66
CA ILE A 95 -4.56 -1.66 6.53
C ILE A 95 -3.60 -1.13 5.47
N GLY A 96 -3.64 -1.71 4.28
CA GLY A 96 -2.95 -1.20 3.11
C GLY A 96 -3.71 -0.04 2.48
N ILE A 97 -3.04 1.08 2.30
CA ILE A 97 -3.59 2.29 1.67
C ILE A 97 -2.81 2.58 0.39
N LEU A 98 -3.52 2.85 -0.69
CA LEU A 98 -2.88 3.26 -1.95
C LEU A 98 -2.07 4.54 -1.75
N HIS A 99 -0.88 4.59 -2.32
CA HIS A 99 0.01 5.75 -2.22
C HIS A 99 -0.69 7.05 -2.66
N SER A 100 -1.49 6.97 -3.71
CA SER A 100 -2.28 8.09 -4.21
C SER A 100 -3.48 8.47 -3.33
N ALA A 101 -3.98 7.56 -2.51
CA ALA A 101 -5.11 7.82 -1.60
C ALA A 101 -4.67 8.24 -0.19
N ALA A 102 -3.42 7.94 0.20
CA ALA A 102 -2.95 8.18 1.56
C ALA A 102 -3.12 9.64 2.04
N PRO A 103 -2.78 10.68 1.26
CA PRO A 103 -2.94 12.07 1.68
C PRO A 103 -4.38 12.48 1.98
N VAL A 104 -5.36 11.83 1.35
CA VAL A 104 -6.79 12.16 1.50
C VAL A 104 -7.53 11.20 2.42
N ALA A 105 -7.13 9.92 2.46
CA ALA A 105 -7.85 8.87 3.17
C ALA A 105 -7.36 8.63 4.60
N CYS A 106 -6.07 8.83 4.90
CA CYS A 106 -5.53 8.45 6.20
C CYS A 106 -6.17 9.18 7.38
N ALA A 107 -6.27 10.51 7.32
CA ALA A 107 -6.80 11.30 8.43
C ALA A 107 -8.30 11.01 8.69
N PRO A 108 -9.20 11.01 7.69
CA PRO A 108 -10.59 10.62 7.89
C PRO A 108 -10.76 9.21 8.42
N LEU A 109 -10.00 8.24 7.89
CA LEU A 109 -10.05 6.84 8.34
C LEU A 109 -9.62 6.72 9.81
N PHE A 110 -8.51 7.33 10.20
CA PHE A 110 -8.04 7.32 11.58
C PHE A 110 -9.05 7.96 12.54
N THR A 111 -9.64 9.09 12.17
CA THR A 111 -10.64 9.80 12.97
C THR A 111 -11.87 8.92 13.18
N ARG A 112 -12.40 8.31 12.13
CA ARG A 112 -13.57 7.44 12.23
C ARG A 112 -13.29 6.16 13.00
N LEU A 113 -12.12 5.53 12.81
CA LEU A 113 -11.75 4.35 13.60
C LEU A 113 -11.67 4.68 15.10
N ARG A 114 -11.13 5.84 15.47
CA ARG A 114 -11.12 6.28 16.87
C ARG A 114 -12.49 6.55 17.46
N GLN A 115 -13.43 7.06 16.65
CA GLN A 115 -14.79 7.38 17.11
C GLN A 115 -15.68 6.13 17.16
N GLU A 116 -15.66 5.29 16.12
CA GLU A 116 -16.59 4.18 15.96
C GLU A 116 -16.07 2.86 16.54
N ALA A 117 -14.76 2.69 16.69
CA ALA A 117 -14.12 1.46 17.18
C ALA A 117 -12.82 1.76 17.94
N PRO A 118 -12.88 2.43 19.12
CA PRO A 118 -11.72 2.91 19.86
C PRO A 118 -10.76 1.82 20.35
N GLY A 119 -11.23 0.56 20.43
CA GLY A 119 -10.39 -0.60 20.76
C GLY A 119 -9.48 -1.08 19.63
N ILE A 120 -9.71 -0.64 18.39
CA ILE A 120 -8.87 -0.99 17.26
C ILE A 120 -7.56 -0.18 17.29
N GLN A 121 -6.44 -0.87 17.04
CA GLN A 121 -5.11 -0.29 16.88
C GLN A 121 -4.71 -0.34 15.40
N PRO A 122 -5.06 0.67 14.57
CA PRO A 122 -4.79 0.63 13.15
C PRO A 122 -3.31 0.84 12.85
N GLN A 123 -2.76 0.01 11.96
CA GLN A 123 -1.43 0.15 11.40
C GLN A 123 -1.58 0.37 9.88
N LEU A 124 -1.39 1.62 9.43
CA LEU A 124 -1.49 1.95 8.02
C LEU A 124 -0.17 1.66 7.31
N VAL A 125 -0.26 1.00 6.17
CA VAL A 125 0.87 0.68 5.29
C VAL A 125 0.55 1.28 3.93
N VAL A 126 1.37 2.22 3.50
CA VAL A 126 1.21 2.88 2.21
C VAL A 126 1.99 2.13 1.13
N GLY A 127 1.38 1.95 -0.03
CA GLY A 127 2.02 1.24 -1.15
C GLY A 127 1.24 1.32 -2.45
N TYR A 128 1.81 0.73 -3.50
CA TYR A 128 1.14 0.56 -4.80
C TYR A 128 0.25 -0.70 -4.80
N SER A 129 -0.76 -0.73 -5.66
CA SER A 129 -1.79 -1.77 -5.70
C SER A 129 -1.21 -3.19 -5.71
N ASP A 130 -0.24 -3.46 -6.59
CA ASP A 130 0.36 -4.80 -6.74
C ASP A 130 1.12 -5.23 -5.49
N ALA A 131 1.91 -4.32 -4.91
CA ALA A 131 2.64 -4.59 -3.67
C ALA A 131 1.69 -4.82 -2.50
N LEU A 132 0.62 -4.03 -2.39
CA LEU A 132 -0.42 -4.21 -1.37
C LEU A 132 -1.18 -5.53 -1.57
N ALA A 133 -1.52 -5.88 -2.82
CA ALA A 133 -2.17 -7.14 -3.15
C ALA A 133 -1.29 -8.36 -2.78
N GLN A 134 0.00 -8.28 -3.08
CA GLN A 134 0.95 -9.33 -2.71
C GLN A 134 1.06 -9.48 -1.18
N ARG A 135 1.16 -8.36 -0.45
CA ARG A 135 1.20 -8.36 1.02
C ARG A 135 -0.09 -8.86 1.64
N LEU A 136 -1.25 -8.54 1.03
CA LEU A 136 -2.55 -9.03 1.45
C LEU A 136 -2.63 -10.56 1.30
N ARG A 137 -2.24 -11.12 0.13
CA ARG A 137 -2.17 -12.58 -0.09
C ARG A 137 -1.22 -13.30 0.87
N ARG A 138 -0.11 -12.67 1.25
CA ARG A 138 0.84 -13.22 2.24
C ARG A 138 0.35 -13.08 3.68
N GLY A 139 -0.87 -12.58 3.92
CA GLY A 139 -1.39 -12.32 5.27
C GLY A 139 -0.60 -11.26 6.03
N GLU A 140 0.16 -10.40 5.35
CA GLU A 140 0.87 -9.28 5.95
C GLU A 140 -0.03 -8.10 6.25
N LEU A 141 -1.14 -8.01 5.54
CA LEU A 141 -2.22 -7.05 5.74
C LEU A 141 -3.52 -7.78 6.06
N ASP A 142 -4.40 -7.12 6.81
CA ASP A 142 -5.77 -7.60 7.08
C ASP A 142 -6.73 -7.10 6.00
N LEU A 143 -6.56 -5.85 5.60
CA LEU A 143 -7.34 -5.13 4.61
C LEU A 143 -6.41 -4.39 3.67
N ALA A 144 -6.80 -4.20 2.42
CA ALA A 144 -6.09 -3.31 1.49
C ALA A 144 -7.03 -2.61 0.52
N MET A 145 -6.71 -1.34 0.22
CA MET A 145 -7.20 -0.65 -0.97
C MET A 145 -6.43 -1.16 -2.18
N LEU A 146 -7.15 -1.55 -3.23
CA LEU A 146 -6.56 -2.05 -4.47
C LEU A 146 -7.23 -1.37 -5.66
N VAL A 147 -6.48 -1.17 -6.73
CA VAL A 147 -7.03 -0.79 -8.03
C VAL A 147 -7.35 -2.08 -8.79
N LEU A 148 -8.58 -2.22 -9.26
CA LEU A 148 -8.95 -3.34 -10.11
C LEU A 148 -8.45 -3.15 -11.54
N ALA A 149 -7.98 -4.22 -12.15
CA ALA A 149 -7.83 -4.27 -13.60
C ALA A 149 -9.21 -4.13 -14.28
N SER A 150 -9.24 -3.58 -15.49
CA SER A 150 -10.49 -3.25 -16.20
C SER A 150 -11.40 -4.44 -16.45
N ASP A 151 -10.85 -5.65 -16.48
CA ASP A 151 -11.50 -6.93 -16.73
C ASP A 151 -11.85 -7.73 -15.46
N GLU A 152 -11.31 -7.34 -14.28
CA GLU A 152 -11.62 -8.00 -13.04
C GLU A 152 -12.98 -7.56 -12.48
N ARG A 153 -13.95 -8.50 -12.46
CA ARG A 153 -15.21 -8.39 -11.73
C ARG A 153 -15.25 -9.50 -10.69
N GLY A 154 -15.05 -9.17 -9.42
CA GLY A 154 -15.24 -10.12 -8.31
C GLY A 154 -16.63 -9.97 -7.71
N GLU A 155 -17.32 -11.08 -7.40
CA GLU A 155 -18.62 -11.08 -6.71
C GLU A 155 -18.60 -10.39 -5.34
N SER A 156 -17.42 -10.23 -4.75
CA SER A 156 -17.19 -9.56 -3.45
C SER A 156 -17.00 -8.04 -3.54
N ASP A 157 -17.00 -7.45 -4.74
CA ASP A 157 -16.65 -6.04 -4.95
C ASP A 157 -17.85 -5.07 -4.80
N ALA A 158 -18.79 -5.39 -3.90
CA ALA A 158 -20.03 -4.65 -3.67
C ALA A 158 -19.84 -3.17 -3.23
N HIS A 159 -18.60 -2.73 -3.02
CA HIS A 159 -18.29 -1.36 -2.64
C HIS A 159 -17.16 -0.80 -3.51
N LEU A 160 -17.43 -0.71 -4.80
CA LEU A 160 -16.56 -0.05 -5.76
C LEU A 160 -16.66 1.46 -5.59
N TYR A 161 -15.50 2.06 -5.50
CA TYR A 161 -15.31 3.49 -5.59
C TYR A 161 -14.66 3.76 -6.95
N GLU A 162 -15.33 4.56 -7.78
CA GLU A 162 -14.77 5.01 -9.06
C GLU A 162 -14.12 6.37 -8.91
N GLU A 163 -12.96 6.54 -9.49
CA GLU A 163 -12.14 7.72 -9.39
C GLU A 163 -11.60 8.11 -10.77
N ASN A 164 -11.79 9.37 -11.15
CA ASN A 164 -11.23 9.90 -12.37
C ASN A 164 -9.74 10.23 -12.20
N ILE A 165 -9.00 10.09 -13.28
CA ILE A 165 -7.64 10.62 -13.40
C ILE A 165 -7.72 11.95 -14.13
N CYS A 166 -7.14 12.97 -13.53
CA CYS A 166 -7.16 14.34 -14.03
C CYS A 166 -5.75 14.81 -14.42
N LEU A 167 -5.68 15.74 -15.37
CA LEU A 167 -4.47 16.51 -15.62
C LEU A 167 -4.33 17.58 -14.55
N VAL A 168 -3.15 17.66 -13.94
CA VAL A 168 -2.72 18.77 -13.07
C VAL A 168 -1.67 19.57 -13.84
N THR A 169 -1.92 20.84 -14.04
CA THR A 169 -1.11 21.71 -14.90
C THR A 169 -1.01 23.12 -14.31
N PRO A 170 0.07 23.90 -14.56
CA PRO A 170 0.12 25.29 -14.22
C PRO A 170 -1.03 26.08 -14.86
N ALA A 171 -1.55 27.08 -14.16
CA ALA A 171 -2.63 27.94 -14.67
C ALA A 171 -2.27 28.61 -15.99
N SER A 172 -0.99 28.91 -16.21
CA SER A 172 -0.46 29.46 -17.48
C SER A 172 -0.64 28.53 -18.68
N HIS A 173 -0.73 27.21 -18.45
CA HIS A 173 -0.93 26.20 -19.49
C HIS A 173 -2.37 25.67 -19.53
N ALA A 174 -3.27 26.22 -18.73
CA ALA A 174 -4.64 25.73 -18.59
C ALA A 174 -5.59 26.09 -19.74
N GLY A 175 -5.10 26.52 -20.88
CA GLY A 175 -5.89 26.89 -22.06
C GLY A 175 -6.87 25.80 -22.53
N GLY A 176 -8.00 26.20 -23.13
CA GLY A 176 -9.03 25.31 -23.69
C GLY A 176 -10.22 25.08 -22.74
N THR A 177 -11.31 24.56 -23.30
CA THR A 177 -12.59 24.32 -22.60
C THR A 177 -12.56 22.99 -21.84
N PRO A 178 -13.01 22.88 -20.58
CA PRO A 178 -13.20 21.61 -19.90
C PRO A 178 -14.42 20.85 -20.48
N PRO A 179 -14.40 19.50 -20.48
CA PRO A 179 -13.29 18.60 -20.13
C PRO A 179 -12.22 18.55 -21.22
N LEU A 180 -11.00 18.15 -20.86
CA LEU A 180 -9.89 18.00 -21.81
C LEU A 180 -10.10 16.76 -22.66
N GLU A 181 -10.02 16.91 -23.97
CA GLU A 181 -10.04 15.78 -24.88
C GLU A 181 -8.70 15.04 -24.89
N LEU A 182 -8.75 13.71 -25.06
CA LEU A 182 -7.55 12.86 -25.01
C LEU A 182 -6.42 13.31 -25.98
N PRO A 183 -6.68 13.70 -27.24
CA PRO A 183 -5.62 14.17 -28.13
C PRO A 183 -4.90 15.41 -27.62
N SER A 184 -5.58 16.28 -26.89
CA SER A 184 -4.97 17.51 -26.35
C SER A 184 -3.91 17.25 -25.27
N LEU A 185 -3.79 16.02 -24.76
CA LEU A 185 -2.68 15.66 -23.86
C LEU A 185 -1.30 15.79 -24.51
N GLN A 186 -1.22 15.77 -25.84
CA GLN A 186 0.03 15.96 -26.60
C GLN A 186 0.64 17.34 -26.39
N ASP A 187 -0.19 18.33 -26.05
CA ASP A 187 0.22 19.73 -25.91
C ASP A 187 0.87 20.01 -24.55
N PHE A 188 0.82 19.03 -23.62
CA PHE A 188 1.34 19.19 -22.27
C PHE A 188 2.66 18.43 -22.08
N PRO A 189 3.71 19.09 -21.54
CA PRO A 189 4.94 18.42 -21.12
C PRO A 189 4.68 17.62 -19.85
N LEU A 190 4.55 16.30 -19.99
CA LEU A 190 4.14 15.39 -18.90
C LEU A 190 5.32 14.87 -18.10
N LEU A 191 5.27 15.05 -16.79
CA LEU A 191 6.03 14.24 -15.83
C LEU A 191 5.08 13.20 -15.23
N LEU A 192 5.49 11.94 -15.20
CA LEU A 192 4.66 10.83 -14.74
C LEU A 192 5.32 10.12 -13.57
N SER A 193 4.50 9.55 -12.68
CA SER A 193 5.01 8.64 -11.67
C SER A 193 5.32 7.28 -12.32
N MET A 194 6.60 6.95 -12.43
CA MET A 194 7.07 5.72 -13.08
C MET A 194 6.63 4.44 -12.36
N ALA A 195 6.40 4.53 -11.05
CA ALA A 195 6.00 3.41 -10.22
C ALA A 195 4.49 3.11 -10.27
N GLN A 196 3.68 3.90 -10.99
CA GLN A 196 2.24 3.69 -11.07
C GLN A 196 1.86 2.89 -12.33
N PRO A 197 0.94 1.91 -12.22
CA PRO A 197 0.37 1.20 -13.38
C PRO A 197 -0.25 2.15 -14.42
N LEU A 198 -0.71 3.33 -13.99
CA LEU A 198 -1.25 4.38 -14.85
C LEU A 198 -0.28 4.78 -15.97
N HIS A 199 1.03 4.83 -15.69
CA HIS A 199 2.04 5.15 -16.70
C HIS A 199 2.01 4.14 -17.86
N GLN A 200 2.00 2.85 -17.55
CA GLN A 200 1.98 1.79 -18.56
C GLN A 200 0.66 1.79 -19.35
N SER A 201 -0.48 1.97 -18.65
CA SER A 201 -1.80 2.07 -19.29
C SER A 201 -1.89 3.28 -20.22
N LEU A 202 -1.32 4.41 -19.83
CA LEU A 202 -1.27 5.61 -20.66
C LEU A 202 -0.44 5.40 -21.93
N LEU A 203 0.74 4.76 -21.81
CA LEU A 203 1.58 4.45 -22.96
C LEU A 203 0.88 3.49 -23.94
N ALA A 204 0.25 2.43 -23.41
CA ALA A 204 -0.52 1.50 -24.22
C ALA A 204 -1.68 2.18 -24.97
N LEU A 205 -2.41 3.07 -24.27
CA LEU A 205 -3.49 3.85 -24.86
C LEU A 205 -2.98 4.81 -25.96
N ALA A 206 -1.87 5.50 -25.67
CA ALA A 206 -1.25 6.41 -26.64
C ALA A 206 -0.82 5.66 -27.90
N GLN A 207 -0.20 4.50 -27.75
CA GLN A 207 0.21 3.65 -28.87
C GLN A 207 -1.02 3.18 -29.68
N ALA A 208 -2.07 2.68 -29.01
CA ALA A 208 -3.30 2.21 -29.66
C ALA A 208 -4.02 3.32 -30.44
N ARG A 209 -3.93 4.56 -29.97
CA ARG A 209 -4.57 5.75 -30.58
C ARG A 209 -3.63 6.56 -31.47
N LYS A 210 -2.36 6.12 -31.64
CA LYS A 210 -1.32 6.82 -32.41
C LYS A 210 -1.07 8.25 -31.91
N LEU A 211 -1.18 8.48 -30.59
CA LEU A 211 -0.92 9.75 -29.95
C LEU A 211 0.58 9.87 -29.60
N ARG A 212 1.16 11.03 -29.87
CA ARG A 212 2.54 11.34 -29.47
C ARG A 212 2.54 12.18 -28.20
N LEU A 213 2.49 11.50 -27.05
CA LEU A 213 2.55 12.18 -25.76
C LEU A 213 3.94 12.79 -25.54
N ASN A 214 3.98 14.02 -25.04
CA ASN A 214 5.20 14.74 -24.70
C ASN A 214 5.63 14.38 -23.26
N ILE A 215 6.21 13.16 -23.09
CA ILE A 215 6.68 12.68 -21.79
C ILE A 215 8.11 13.14 -21.57
N MET A 216 8.32 14.03 -20.60
CA MET A 216 9.60 14.65 -20.27
C MET A 216 10.43 13.85 -19.27
N GLY A 217 9.79 12.97 -18.50
CA GLY A 217 10.47 12.14 -17.51
C GLY A 217 9.53 11.53 -16.48
N GLY A 218 10.12 10.97 -15.42
CA GLY A 218 9.39 10.33 -14.33
C GLY A 218 9.92 10.71 -12.95
N VAL A 219 8.99 10.86 -12.00
CA VAL A 219 9.27 11.15 -10.60
C VAL A 219 8.37 10.27 -9.74
N GLU A 220 8.93 9.53 -8.78
CA GLU A 220 8.15 8.61 -7.94
C GLU A 220 7.39 9.32 -6.82
N ASP A 221 8.01 10.35 -6.21
CA ASP A 221 7.41 11.10 -5.12
C ASP A 221 6.41 12.15 -5.63
N ILE A 222 5.16 12.04 -5.15
CA ILE A 222 4.07 12.92 -5.58
C ILE A 222 4.31 14.38 -5.17
N SER A 223 4.92 14.62 -4.02
CA SER A 223 5.20 15.98 -3.56
C SER A 223 6.22 16.67 -4.45
N SER A 224 7.30 15.98 -4.78
CA SER A 224 8.32 16.46 -5.73
C SER A 224 7.74 16.68 -7.13
N LEU A 225 6.86 15.78 -7.57
CA LEU A 225 6.17 15.89 -8.86
C LEU A 225 5.33 17.17 -8.94
N LEU A 226 4.56 17.49 -7.89
CA LEU A 226 3.76 18.71 -7.82
C LEU A 226 4.60 19.97 -7.75
N LEU A 227 5.70 19.97 -6.98
CA LEU A 227 6.63 21.12 -6.94
C LEU A 227 7.23 21.42 -8.32
N LEU A 228 7.57 20.39 -9.09
CA LEU A 228 8.05 20.56 -10.47
C LEU A 228 6.96 21.10 -11.39
N CYS A 229 5.70 20.69 -11.22
CA CYS A 229 4.58 21.27 -11.95
C CYS A 229 4.36 22.75 -11.54
N GLU A 230 4.45 23.08 -10.25
CA GLU A 230 4.28 24.42 -9.73
C GLU A 230 5.37 25.38 -10.22
N ALA A 231 6.57 24.87 -10.52
CA ALA A 231 7.63 25.63 -11.18
C ALA A 231 7.26 26.11 -12.61
N GLY A 232 6.09 25.71 -13.13
CA GLY A 232 5.48 26.29 -14.32
C GLY A 232 5.82 25.63 -15.65
N GLN A 233 6.61 24.53 -15.65
CA GLN A 233 7.12 23.93 -16.91
C GLN A 233 6.47 22.59 -17.24
N PHE A 234 5.86 21.89 -16.26
CA PHE A 234 5.40 20.53 -16.41
C PHE A 234 3.95 20.35 -15.96
N SER A 235 3.36 19.28 -16.44
CA SER A 235 2.03 18.82 -16.05
C SER A 235 2.10 17.36 -15.64
N THR A 236 1.13 16.88 -14.86
CA THR A 236 1.08 15.47 -14.44
C THR A 236 -0.33 14.95 -14.42
N LEU A 237 -0.47 13.63 -14.23
CA LEU A 237 -1.75 12.93 -14.12
C LEU A 237 -1.91 12.39 -12.71
N LEU A 238 -2.97 12.79 -12.03
CA LEU A 238 -3.30 12.36 -10.66
C LEU A 238 -4.79 12.00 -10.55
N PRO A 239 -5.14 11.13 -9.58
CA PRO A 239 -6.52 10.91 -9.20
C PRO A 239 -7.18 12.20 -8.73
N GLU A 240 -8.45 12.39 -9.10
CA GLU A 240 -9.19 13.64 -8.89
C GLU A 240 -9.22 14.09 -7.42
N GLY A 241 -9.53 13.17 -6.50
CA GLY A 241 -9.57 13.49 -5.06
C GLY A 241 -8.21 13.93 -4.51
N LEU A 242 -7.13 13.29 -4.97
CA LEU A 242 -5.77 13.67 -4.60
C LEU A 242 -5.39 15.02 -5.22
N ALA A 243 -5.64 15.20 -6.52
CA ALA A 243 -5.39 16.43 -7.24
C ALA A 243 -6.08 17.60 -6.57
N GLY A 244 -7.40 17.51 -6.31
CA GLY A 244 -8.18 18.55 -5.65
C GLY A 244 -7.72 18.90 -4.23
N THR A 245 -7.09 17.96 -3.53
CA THR A 245 -6.56 18.19 -2.18
C THR A 245 -5.19 18.87 -2.22
N LEU A 246 -4.29 18.35 -3.04
CA LEU A 246 -2.89 18.79 -3.06
C LEU A 246 -2.66 20.08 -3.87
N THR A 247 -3.59 20.47 -4.73
CA THR A 247 -3.48 21.74 -5.49
C THR A 247 -4.12 22.92 -4.78
N ARG A 248 -4.76 22.72 -3.62
CA ARG A 248 -5.34 23.82 -2.84
C ARG A 248 -4.27 24.82 -2.40
N GLY A 249 -4.45 26.08 -2.76
CA GLY A 249 -3.50 27.15 -2.42
C GLY A 249 -2.25 27.19 -3.29
N THR A 250 -2.19 26.41 -4.36
CA THR A 250 -1.11 26.45 -5.36
C THR A 250 -1.55 27.20 -6.63
N SER A 251 -0.62 27.43 -7.55
CA SER A 251 -0.90 27.97 -8.89
C SER A 251 -1.34 26.92 -9.91
N LEU A 252 -1.56 25.67 -9.46
CA LEU A 252 -1.96 24.56 -10.30
C LEU A 252 -3.47 24.48 -10.49
N VAL A 253 -3.91 24.03 -11.65
CA VAL A 253 -5.31 23.74 -11.96
C VAL A 253 -5.51 22.26 -12.30
N VAL A 254 -6.69 21.74 -11.94
CA VAL A 254 -7.07 20.36 -12.17
C VAL A 254 -8.06 20.32 -13.34
N ARG A 255 -7.80 19.48 -14.34
CA ARG A 255 -8.63 19.33 -15.52
C ARG A 255 -9.04 17.87 -15.72
N ARG A 256 -10.32 17.60 -15.74
CA ARG A 256 -10.85 16.28 -16.10
C ARG A 256 -10.55 15.94 -17.56
N ILE A 257 -10.26 14.68 -17.80
CA ILE A 257 -10.01 14.14 -19.15
C ILE A 257 -11.24 13.36 -19.59
N ALA A 258 -11.82 13.73 -20.72
CA ALA A 258 -13.04 13.12 -21.27
C ALA A 258 -12.72 11.80 -21.98
N HIS A 259 -12.28 10.81 -21.23
CA HIS A 259 -12.04 9.48 -21.80
C HIS A 259 -12.17 8.37 -20.74
N PRO A 260 -12.89 7.26 -21.02
CA PRO A 260 -13.14 6.18 -20.05
C PRO A 260 -11.87 5.52 -19.47
N ALA A 261 -10.78 5.49 -20.24
CA ALA A 261 -9.49 4.94 -19.76
C ALA A 261 -8.84 5.78 -18.63
N PHE A 262 -9.38 6.98 -18.34
CA PHE A 262 -8.96 7.83 -17.25
C PHE A 262 -9.87 7.71 -16.02
N SER A 263 -10.63 6.64 -15.94
CA SER A 263 -11.32 6.21 -14.72
C SER A 263 -10.69 4.92 -14.21
N ARG A 264 -10.57 4.80 -12.89
CA ARG A 264 -10.10 3.57 -12.24
C ARG A 264 -11.04 3.18 -11.11
N ARG A 265 -11.17 1.88 -10.90
CA ARG A 265 -11.98 1.33 -9.81
C ARG A 265 -11.07 0.96 -8.64
N VAL A 266 -11.40 1.50 -7.48
CA VAL A 266 -10.71 1.19 -6.23
C VAL A 266 -11.64 0.36 -5.35
N VAL A 267 -11.14 -0.73 -4.81
CA VAL A 267 -11.87 -1.64 -3.91
C VAL A 267 -11.15 -1.79 -2.59
N VAL A 268 -11.89 -2.22 -1.58
CA VAL A 268 -11.34 -2.69 -0.30
C VAL A 268 -11.48 -4.20 -0.26
N ARG A 269 -10.36 -4.91 -0.17
CA ARG A 269 -10.31 -6.36 -0.01
C ARG A 269 -9.72 -6.75 1.34
N ALA A 270 -10.28 -7.79 1.93
CA ALA A 270 -9.71 -8.45 3.10
C ALA A 270 -8.79 -9.60 2.65
N CYS A 271 -7.90 -10.02 3.54
CA CYS A 271 -7.07 -11.21 3.31
C CYS A 271 -7.98 -12.44 3.09
N PRO A 272 -7.87 -13.15 1.95
CA PRO A 272 -8.82 -14.22 1.60
C PRO A 272 -8.65 -15.46 2.48
N ASP A 273 -7.42 -15.77 2.88
CA ASP A 273 -7.07 -17.03 3.55
C ASP A 273 -7.17 -16.96 5.09
N LEU A 274 -7.67 -15.84 5.62
CA LEU A 274 -7.71 -15.60 7.03
C LEU A 274 -9.14 -15.34 7.54
N PRO A 275 -9.55 -15.96 8.66
CA PRO A 275 -10.81 -15.61 9.32
C PRO A 275 -10.76 -14.15 9.76
N LYS A 276 -11.82 -13.41 9.44
CA LYS A 276 -11.95 -12.00 9.85
C LYS A 276 -12.29 -11.94 11.34
N SER A 277 -11.44 -11.29 12.14
CA SER A 277 -11.79 -10.92 13.51
C SER A 277 -12.84 -9.79 13.53
N HIS A 278 -13.52 -9.59 14.67
CA HIS A 278 -14.46 -8.48 14.84
C HIS A 278 -13.82 -7.12 14.56
N ALA A 279 -12.54 -6.94 14.93
CA ALA A 279 -11.77 -5.74 14.61
C ALA A 279 -11.58 -5.53 13.10
N VAL A 280 -11.29 -6.59 12.35
CA VAL A 280 -11.16 -6.52 10.88
C VAL A 280 -12.50 -6.22 10.21
N ILE A 281 -13.59 -6.86 10.66
CA ILE A 281 -14.95 -6.60 10.14
C ILE A 281 -15.34 -5.14 10.37
N ALA A 282 -15.15 -4.63 11.58
CA ALA A 282 -15.46 -3.24 11.92
C ALA A 282 -14.58 -2.26 11.10
N ALA A 283 -13.28 -2.52 11.00
CA ALA A 283 -12.36 -1.69 10.22
C ALA A 283 -12.70 -1.70 8.72
N GLU A 284 -13.09 -2.85 8.16
CA GLU A 284 -13.54 -2.96 6.77
C GLU A 284 -14.79 -2.11 6.50
N ARG A 285 -15.79 -2.19 7.38
CA ARG A 285 -17.01 -1.38 7.30
C ARG A 285 -16.70 0.11 7.34
N ILE A 286 -15.87 0.54 8.30
CA ILE A 286 -15.48 1.94 8.47
C ILE A 286 -14.69 2.44 7.26
N MET A 287 -13.76 1.64 6.78
CA MET A 287 -12.94 1.98 5.61
C MET A 287 -13.80 2.15 4.35
N LYS A 288 -14.73 1.23 4.08
CA LYS A 288 -15.68 1.32 2.95
C LYS A 288 -16.55 2.57 3.06
N ALA A 289 -17.09 2.86 4.23
CA ALA A 289 -17.91 4.05 4.46
C ALA A 289 -17.11 5.36 4.33
N THR A 290 -15.83 5.36 4.71
CA THR A 290 -14.94 6.52 4.54
C THR A 290 -14.67 6.80 3.07
N LEU A 291 -14.44 5.75 2.28
CA LEU A 291 -14.19 5.90 0.84
C LEU A 291 -15.45 6.36 0.08
N ALA A 292 -16.60 5.80 0.42
CA ALA A 292 -17.87 6.22 -0.19
C ALA A 292 -18.22 7.69 0.05
N SER A 293 -17.72 8.29 1.12
CA SER A 293 -17.93 9.72 1.41
C SER A 293 -16.95 10.66 0.68
N GLN A 294 -15.97 10.11 -0.05
CA GLN A 294 -14.96 10.87 -0.82
C GLN A 294 -15.17 10.76 -2.34
N ALA A 295 -16.11 9.90 -2.78
CA ALA A 295 -16.55 9.76 -4.16
C ALA A 295 -17.62 10.80 -4.52
#